data_1b34bcc71bbc9a50c8f8787006c5ebd2
#
_entry.id   1b34bcc71bbc9a50c8f8787006c5ebd2
#
_cell.length_a   1.000
_cell.length_b   1.000
_cell.length_c   1.000
_cell.angle_alpha   90.00
_cell.angle_beta   90.00
_cell.angle_gamma   90.00
#
_symmetry.space_group_name_H-M   'P 1'
#
loop_
_entity.id
_entity.type
_entity.pdbx_description
1 polymer ?
#
loop_
_entity_poly.entity_id
_entity_poly.type
_entity_poly.pdbx_seq_one_letter_code
_entity_poly.pdbx_strand_id
1 'polypeptide(L)'
;YKEQYKNSRNFISGIVNKKQLTQEDKKRLEDIDFVAYELIEPENLTPSQQLNKLQEIKAITVENIQNITNNQLTNKFLSEKLLEWRSSYHYTIDGIICIQDKVYPRVSKNPEHAFAFKMIISDQVVEAKVIDVLWSASKDGLLKPRIQIEPVTIGGAKIEYATAFNAKFIEDNKIGVGAVVRLIRSGDVIPHIEAVVTPASQTLMPTQEYEWNETHVDIVLKNKEDDETVKIKTITKFFKTLEVDKLGEANIKKIVNTKADTIAKIINLSKDDLKKVENFQEKMATAIYNSLNKQIKQASLSKIAAATNIFGRGFAEKKIATILDEE
;
A
#
# COMPACT_ATOMS: atom_id res chain seq x y z
N TYR A 1 3.64 -24.17 9.07
CA TYR A 1 2.86 -23.09 8.39
C TYR A 1 3.62 -22.46 7.21
N LYS A 2 4.95 -22.57 7.14
CA LYS A 2 5.77 -21.99 6.03
C LYS A 2 5.38 -22.48 4.64
N GLU A 3 4.85 -23.68 4.51
CA GLU A 3 4.40 -24.23 3.22
C GLU A 3 3.03 -23.67 2.78
N GLN A 4 2.19 -23.24 3.73
CA GLN A 4 0.84 -22.75 3.47
C GLN A 4 0.75 -21.23 3.33
N TYR A 5 1.69 -20.49 3.91
CA TYR A 5 1.67 -19.03 3.96
C TYR A 5 3.00 -18.45 3.47
N LYS A 6 2.93 -17.41 2.65
CA LYS A 6 4.13 -16.75 2.09
C LYS A 6 5.04 -16.13 3.15
N ASN A 7 4.45 -15.68 4.27
CA ASN A 7 5.16 -15.11 5.42
C ASN A 7 4.25 -15.10 6.66
N SER A 8 4.80 -14.79 7.82
CA SER A 8 4.08 -14.70 9.10
C SER A 8 2.96 -13.65 9.11
N ARG A 9 3.13 -12.53 8.41
CA ARG A 9 2.09 -11.50 8.27
C ARG A 9 0.84 -12.05 7.57
N ASN A 10 1.01 -12.80 6.48
CA ASN A 10 -0.11 -13.44 5.78
C ASN A 10 -0.80 -14.52 6.63
N PHE A 11 -0.03 -15.24 7.43
CA PHE A 11 -0.55 -16.21 8.39
C PHE A 11 -1.46 -15.53 9.42
N ILE A 12 -0.95 -14.52 10.12
CA ILE A 12 -1.69 -13.79 11.15
C ILE A 12 -2.92 -13.09 10.56
N SER A 13 -2.75 -12.35 9.47
CA SER A 13 -3.87 -11.66 8.79
C SER A 13 -4.95 -12.63 8.31
N GLY A 14 -4.55 -13.80 7.86
CA GLY A 14 -5.46 -14.87 7.43
C GLY A 14 -6.35 -15.40 8.56
N ILE A 15 -5.89 -15.38 9.81
CA ILE A 15 -6.65 -15.84 10.98
C ILE A 15 -7.44 -14.69 11.59
N VAL A 16 -6.78 -13.57 11.90
CA VAL A 16 -7.38 -12.43 12.64
C VAL A 16 -8.56 -11.81 11.87
N ASN A 17 -8.52 -11.80 10.54
CA ASN A 17 -9.59 -11.24 9.71
C ASN A 17 -10.75 -12.22 9.40
N LYS A 18 -10.71 -13.46 9.91
CA LYS A 18 -11.83 -14.40 9.72
C LYS A 18 -13.04 -14.02 10.56
N LYS A 19 -14.22 -14.04 9.96
CA LYS A 19 -15.49 -13.83 10.67
C LYS A 19 -15.87 -14.98 11.60
N GLN A 20 -15.47 -16.19 11.24
CA GLN A 20 -15.69 -17.40 12.02
C GLN A 20 -14.42 -18.23 12.00
N LEU A 21 -13.96 -18.61 13.17
CA LEU A 21 -12.77 -19.44 13.36
C LEU A 21 -13.16 -20.91 13.38
N THR A 22 -12.46 -21.72 12.60
CA THR A 22 -12.54 -23.19 12.67
C THR A 22 -11.81 -23.72 13.92
N GLN A 23 -11.98 -24.99 14.24
CA GLN A 23 -11.21 -25.62 15.34
C GLN A 23 -9.69 -25.57 15.06
N GLU A 24 -9.30 -25.74 13.80
CA GLU A 24 -7.91 -25.63 13.38
C GLU A 24 -7.37 -24.20 13.55
N ASP A 25 -8.16 -23.18 13.21
CA ASP A 25 -7.78 -21.77 13.43
C ASP A 25 -7.58 -21.46 14.91
N LYS A 26 -8.45 -22.00 15.77
CA LYS A 26 -8.33 -21.82 17.24
C LYS A 26 -7.03 -22.42 17.77
N LYS A 27 -6.63 -23.59 17.25
CA LYS A 27 -5.36 -24.21 17.59
C LYS A 27 -4.16 -23.40 17.10
N ARG A 28 -4.26 -22.79 15.92
CA ARG A 28 -3.22 -21.90 15.38
C ARG A 28 -3.09 -20.58 16.14
N LEU A 29 -4.13 -20.13 16.86
CA LEU A 29 -4.05 -18.95 17.72
C LEU A 29 -3.11 -19.15 18.91
N GLU A 30 -2.86 -20.39 19.33
CA GLU A 30 -1.89 -20.72 20.40
C GLU A 30 -0.44 -20.36 20.00
N ASP A 31 -0.18 -20.26 18.69
CA ASP A 31 1.12 -19.87 18.12
C ASP A 31 1.22 -18.37 17.82
N ILE A 32 0.26 -17.57 18.26
CA ILE A 32 0.20 -16.11 18.00
C ILE A 32 0.24 -15.35 19.32
N ASP A 33 1.26 -14.53 19.47
CA ASP A 33 1.37 -13.62 20.60
C ASP A 33 0.71 -12.27 20.29
N PHE A 34 0.05 -11.70 21.30
CA PHE A 34 -0.41 -10.33 21.29
C PHE A 34 0.59 -9.44 22.02
N VAL A 35 1.32 -8.62 21.27
CA VAL A 35 2.34 -7.71 21.80
C VAL A 35 1.77 -6.29 21.83
N ALA A 36 1.62 -5.72 23.01
CA ALA A 36 1.06 -4.38 23.21
C ALA A 36 2.16 -3.31 23.09
N TYR A 37 1.85 -2.22 22.40
CA TYR A 37 2.73 -1.07 22.24
C TYR A 37 2.11 0.25 22.69
N GLU A 38 0.80 0.27 22.93
CA GLU A 38 0.04 1.45 23.35
C GLU A 38 -1.12 1.01 24.25
N LEU A 39 -1.44 1.82 25.26
CA LEU A 39 -2.66 1.71 26.05
C LEU A 39 -3.62 2.82 25.67
N ILE A 40 -4.80 2.47 25.17
CA ILE A 40 -5.77 3.43 24.64
C ILE A 40 -6.52 4.13 25.78
N GLU A 41 -6.86 3.39 26.81
CA GLU A 41 -7.56 3.91 28.00
C GLU A 41 -6.87 3.44 29.29
N PRO A 42 -6.71 4.36 30.25
CA PRO A 42 -7.12 5.78 30.26
C PRO A 42 -6.26 6.67 29.34
N GLU A 43 -6.86 7.70 28.75
CA GLU A 43 -6.24 8.56 27.71
C GLU A 43 -5.11 9.49 28.24
N ASN A 44 -5.05 9.75 29.54
CA ASN A 44 -4.18 10.77 30.14
C ASN A 44 -2.82 10.22 30.61
N LEU A 45 -2.27 9.22 29.94
CA LEU A 45 -0.98 8.63 30.25
C LEU A 45 0.06 8.98 29.18
N THR A 46 1.29 9.29 29.62
CA THR A 46 2.41 9.40 28.69
C THR A 46 2.78 8.02 28.11
N PRO A 47 3.48 7.92 26.96
CA PRO A 47 3.89 6.64 26.40
C PRO A 47 4.64 5.73 27.39
N SER A 48 5.55 6.29 28.21
CA SER A 48 6.24 5.52 29.23
C SER A 48 5.30 4.99 30.31
N GLN A 49 4.35 5.81 30.77
CA GLN A 49 3.33 5.39 31.74
C GLN A 49 2.41 4.31 31.18
N GLN A 50 2.03 4.40 29.90
CA GLN A 50 1.25 3.37 29.22
C GLN A 50 1.96 2.03 29.19
N LEU A 51 3.23 2.00 28.80
CA LEU A 51 4.04 0.78 28.78
C LEU A 51 4.24 0.19 30.19
N ASN A 52 4.51 1.02 31.19
CA ASN A 52 4.61 0.58 32.58
C ASN A 52 3.30 -0.04 33.07
N LYS A 53 2.16 0.58 32.72
CA LYS A 53 0.84 0.05 33.08
C LYS A 53 0.54 -1.30 32.41
N LEU A 54 0.93 -1.46 31.15
CA LEU A 54 0.80 -2.73 30.43
C LEU A 54 1.67 -3.82 31.09
N GLN A 55 2.87 -3.48 31.54
CA GLN A 55 3.75 -4.41 32.27
C GLN A 55 3.19 -4.79 33.64
N GLU A 56 2.58 -3.84 34.39
CA GLU A 56 1.91 -4.11 35.66
C GLU A 56 0.84 -5.19 35.53
N ILE A 57 0.06 -5.19 34.44
CA ILE A 57 -0.94 -6.21 34.15
C ILE A 57 -0.40 -7.45 33.46
N LYS A 58 0.96 -7.57 33.38
CA LYS A 58 1.67 -8.69 32.75
C LYS A 58 1.34 -8.91 31.26
N ALA A 59 1.00 -7.85 30.53
CA ALA A 59 0.88 -7.91 29.09
C ALA A 59 2.28 -8.03 28.45
N ILE A 60 2.39 -8.79 27.37
CA ILE A 60 3.61 -8.80 26.54
C ILE A 60 3.71 -7.42 25.88
N THR A 61 4.79 -6.69 26.11
CA THR A 61 5.02 -5.36 25.53
C THR A 61 6.15 -5.37 24.52
N VAL A 62 6.14 -4.38 23.65
CA VAL A 62 7.28 -4.12 22.76
C VAL A 62 8.53 -3.83 23.57
N GLU A 63 9.69 -4.23 23.06
CA GLU A 63 11.00 -3.82 23.61
C GLU A 63 11.09 -2.29 23.58
N ASN A 64 11.51 -1.68 24.69
CA ASN A 64 11.53 -0.23 24.80
C ASN A 64 12.67 0.28 25.68
N ILE A 65 13.05 1.53 25.46
CA ILE A 65 13.96 2.31 26.28
C ILE A 65 13.28 3.63 26.60
N GLN A 66 13.28 3.99 27.87
CA GLN A 66 12.68 5.24 28.36
C GLN A 66 13.77 6.24 28.79
N ASN A 67 13.39 7.50 28.96
CA ASN A 67 14.26 8.58 29.44
C ASN A 67 15.49 8.90 28.56
N ILE A 68 15.37 8.70 27.23
CA ILE A 68 16.39 9.11 26.27
C ILE A 68 16.26 10.62 26.00
N THR A 69 17.34 11.36 26.18
CA THR A 69 17.39 12.79 25.89
C THR A 69 17.66 13.07 24.41
N ASN A 70 17.28 14.25 23.91
CA ASN A 70 17.52 14.63 22.52
C ASN A 70 19.00 14.53 22.10
N ASN A 71 19.93 14.82 23.01
CA ASN A 71 21.38 14.73 22.74
C ASN A 71 21.87 13.29 22.57
N GLN A 72 21.20 12.34 23.19
CA GLN A 72 21.49 10.91 23.07
C GLN A 72 20.86 10.29 21.82
N LEU A 73 19.79 10.90 21.28
CA LEU A 73 19.02 10.40 20.16
C LEU A 73 19.74 10.70 18.83
N THR A 74 20.82 9.97 18.56
CA THR A 74 21.64 10.11 17.35
C THR A 74 21.40 8.94 16.39
N ASN A 75 21.70 9.12 15.11
CA ASN A 75 21.66 8.03 14.12
C ASN A 75 22.52 6.83 14.55
N LYS A 76 23.68 7.08 15.14
CA LYS A 76 24.58 6.03 15.64
C LYS A 76 23.89 5.23 16.74
N PHE A 77 23.34 5.89 17.75
CA PHE A 77 22.63 5.24 18.86
C PHE A 77 21.45 4.40 18.34
N LEU A 78 20.64 4.96 17.46
CA LEU A 78 19.49 4.24 16.89
C LEU A 78 19.91 3.04 16.04
N SER A 79 21.00 3.17 15.28
CA SER A 79 21.54 2.06 14.48
C SER A 79 22.03 0.92 15.37
N GLU A 80 22.81 1.24 16.41
CA GLU A 80 23.33 0.27 17.38
C GLU A 80 22.18 -0.45 18.09
N LYS A 81 21.17 0.29 18.56
CA LYS A 81 19.99 -0.30 19.21
C LYS A 81 19.14 -1.15 18.28
N LEU A 82 18.97 -0.74 17.04
CA LEU A 82 18.21 -1.54 16.06
C LEU A 82 18.94 -2.87 15.76
N LEU A 83 20.26 -2.86 15.64
CA LEU A 83 21.04 -4.08 15.44
C LEU A 83 20.98 -5.00 16.67
N GLU A 84 21.15 -4.42 17.87
CA GLU A 84 21.03 -5.13 19.14
C GLU A 84 19.67 -5.83 19.26
N TRP A 85 18.58 -5.09 19.10
CA TRP A 85 17.23 -5.62 19.22
C TRP A 85 16.88 -6.63 18.12
N ARG A 86 17.36 -6.46 16.89
CA ARG A 86 17.18 -7.46 15.84
C ARG A 86 17.83 -8.80 16.15
N SER A 87 18.93 -8.79 16.90
CA SER A 87 19.63 -10.01 17.28
C SER A 87 19.10 -10.67 18.55
N SER A 88 18.55 -9.88 19.49
CA SER A 88 18.17 -10.34 20.83
C SER A 88 16.66 -10.46 21.05
N TYR A 89 15.86 -9.66 20.34
CA TYR A 89 14.40 -9.65 20.52
C TYR A 89 13.74 -10.87 19.86
N HIS A 90 12.77 -11.44 20.53
CA HIS A 90 12.08 -12.66 20.06
C HIS A 90 11.34 -12.48 18.73
N TYR A 91 10.82 -11.29 18.48
CA TYR A 91 10.07 -10.97 17.28
C TYR A 91 10.92 -10.23 16.25
N THR A 92 10.67 -10.50 14.97
CA THR A 92 11.32 -9.75 13.87
C THR A 92 10.82 -8.31 13.85
N ILE A 93 11.75 -7.34 13.83
CA ILE A 93 11.45 -5.91 13.80
C ILE A 93 12.01 -5.23 12.56
N ASP A 94 11.26 -4.28 12.02
CA ASP A 94 11.63 -3.47 10.84
C ASP A 94 12.47 -2.25 11.20
N GLY A 95 12.17 -1.66 12.37
CA GLY A 95 12.73 -0.39 12.79
C GLY A 95 12.33 -0.06 14.22
N ILE A 96 12.72 1.12 14.67
CA ILE A 96 12.43 1.68 16.00
C ILE A 96 11.46 2.85 15.83
N ILE A 97 10.47 2.93 16.70
CA ILE A 97 9.62 4.13 16.81
C ILE A 97 10.16 4.97 17.96
N CYS A 98 10.50 6.22 17.66
CA CYS A 98 10.88 7.22 18.64
C CYS A 98 9.67 8.13 18.88
N ILE A 99 9.23 8.24 20.12
CA ILE A 99 8.06 9.05 20.48
C ILE A 99 8.41 9.97 21.65
N GLN A 100 7.90 11.20 21.63
CA GLN A 100 8.05 12.14 22.73
C GLN A 100 7.19 11.68 23.91
N ASP A 101 7.80 11.61 25.12
CA ASP A 101 7.14 11.14 26.33
C ASP A 101 6.26 12.24 26.96
N LYS A 102 5.20 12.61 26.26
CA LYS A 102 4.17 13.57 26.69
C LYS A 102 2.79 13.05 26.31
N VAL A 103 1.77 13.55 26.98
CA VAL A 103 0.38 13.26 26.64
C VAL A 103 -0.01 14.07 25.41
N TYR A 104 -0.48 13.38 24.38
CA TYR A 104 -1.00 13.98 23.15
C TYR A 104 -2.39 13.41 22.85
N PRO A 105 -3.30 14.20 22.26
CA PRO A 105 -4.55 13.66 21.75
C PRO A 105 -4.31 12.60 20.71
N ARG A 106 -5.02 11.48 20.79
CA ARG A 106 -4.91 10.40 19.80
C ARG A 106 -5.46 10.85 18.45
N VAL A 107 -4.67 10.69 17.40
CA VAL A 107 -5.03 11.05 16.02
C VAL A 107 -5.00 9.82 15.12
N SER A 108 -5.86 9.78 14.12
CA SER A 108 -5.91 8.69 13.12
C SER A 108 -4.81 8.75 12.06
N LYS A 109 -3.95 9.78 12.10
CA LYS A 109 -2.82 10.00 11.20
C LYS A 109 -1.51 9.70 11.90
N ASN A 110 -0.39 9.65 11.13
CA ASN A 110 0.93 9.59 11.73
C ASN A 110 1.14 10.79 12.66
N PRO A 111 1.54 10.57 13.93
CA PRO A 111 1.73 11.63 14.89
C PRO A 111 2.96 12.48 14.56
N GLU A 112 2.86 13.80 14.72
CA GLU A 112 3.98 14.73 14.49
C GLU A 112 5.05 14.67 15.60
N HIS A 113 4.68 14.12 16.76
CA HIS A 113 5.56 13.96 17.93
C HIS A 113 6.26 12.61 17.99
N ALA A 114 6.24 11.84 16.88
CA ALA A 114 6.93 10.57 16.75
C ALA A 114 7.50 10.40 15.34
N PHE A 115 8.57 9.60 15.23
CA PHE A 115 9.13 9.20 13.95
C PHE A 115 9.60 7.74 13.99
N ALA A 116 9.66 7.13 12.81
CA ALA A 116 10.21 5.80 12.63
C ALA A 116 11.65 5.88 12.12
N PHE A 117 12.55 5.18 12.80
CA PHE A 117 13.92 4.96 12.35
C PHE A 117 14.05 3.58 11.72
N LYS A 118 14.50 3.51 10.48
CA LYS A 118 14.77 2.27 9.74
C LYS A 118 16.18 2.30 9.17
N MET A 119 16.83 1.15 9.15
CA MET A 119 18.16 0.99 8.58
C MET A 119 18.17 -0.18 7.60
N ILE A 120 18.82 0.02 6.46
CA ILE A 120 19.07 -1.04 5.47
C ILE A 120 20.27 -1.87 5.96
N ILE A 121 20.12 -3.19 5.95
CA ILE A 121 21.19 -4.12 6.29
C ILE A 121 21.61 -4.86 5.02
N SER A 122 22.84 -5.35 4.98
CA SER A 122 23.42 -6.04 3.83
C SER A 122 22.62 -7.26 3.33
N ASP A 123 21.89 -7.93 4.22
CA ASP A 123 21.01 -9.06 3.86
C ASP A 123 19.71 -8.64 3.17
N GLN A 124 19.43 -7.33 3.13
CA GLN A 124 18.30 -6.73 2.42
C GLN A 124 18.69 -6.18 1.04
N VAL A 125 19.91 -6.42 0.61
CA VAL A 125 20.45 -5.99 -0.69
C VAL A 125 20.82 -7.21 -1.51
N VAL A 126 20.42 -7.26 -2.78
CA VAL A 126 20.76 -8.35 -3.70
C VAL A 126 20.84 -7.83 -5.13
N GLU A 127 21.71 -8.43 -5.93
CA GLU A 127 21.75 -8.20 -7.37
C GLU A 127 20.89 -9.24 -8.09
N ALA A 128 20.12 -8.79 -9.07
CA ALA A 128 19.23 -9.62 -9.86
C ALA A 128 19.25 -9.21 -11.33
N LYS A 129 19.12 -10.20 -12.21
CA LYS A 129 19.03 -9.99 -13.64
C LYS A 129 17.59 -9.68 -14.06
N VAL A 130 17.40 -8.65 -14.86
CA VAL A 130 16.12 -8.27 -15.43
C VAL A 130 15.77 -9.22 -16.57
N ILE A 131 14.56 -9.81 -16.53
CA ILE A 131 14.01 -10.66 -17.56
C ILE A 131 12.92 -9.97 -18.38
N ASP A 132 12.26 -8.95 -17.82
CA ASP A 132 11.27 -8.15 -18.53
C ASP A 132 11.05 -6.78 -17.88
N VAL A 133 10.47 -5.82 -18.62
CA VAL A 133 9.97 -4.55 -18.10
C VAL A 133 8.49 -4.45 -18.43
N LEU A 134 7.67 -4.57 -17.40
CA LEU A 134 6.21 -4.55 -17.50
C LEU A 134 5.68 -3.12 -17.33
N TRP A 135 4.89 -2.67 -18.29
CA TRP A 135 4.28 -1.35 -18.25
C TRP A 135 2.79 -1.45 -17.94
N SER A 136 2.32 -0.64 -17.01
CA SER A 136 0.92 -0.61 -16.63
C SER A 136 0.40 0.82 -16.57
N ALA A 137 -0.69 1.09 -17.28
CA ALA A 137 -1.33 2.39 -17.26
C ALA A 137 -1.93 2.70 -15.88
N SER A 138 -1.74 3.93 -15.40
CA SER A 138 -2.47 4.49 -14.27
C SER A 138 -3.85 4.98 -14.72
N LYS A 139 -4.69 5.42 -13.76
CA LYS A 139 -5.98 6.05 -14.07
C LYS A 139 -5.88 7.33 -14.92
N ASP A 140 -4.71 7.97 -14.93
CA ASP A 140 -4.43 9.20 -15.69
C ASP A 140 -3.73 8.90 -17.02
N GLY A 141 -3.60 7.63 -17.40
CA GLY A 141 -2.91 7.18 -18.60
C GLY A 141 -1.37 7.15 -18.49
N LEU A 142 -0.79 7.50 -17.31
CA LEU A 142 0.66 7.37 -17.10
C LEU A 142 1.07 5.91 -17.13
N LEU A 143 2.02 5.54 -17.97
CA LEU A 143 2.62 4.21 -18.01
C LEU A 143 3.69 4.10 -16.91
N LYS A 144 3.46 3.22 -15.96
CA LYS A 144 4.36 2.97 -14.84
C LYS A 144 5.11 1.66 -15.03
N PRO A 145 6.47 1.68 -14.98
CA PRO A 145 7.29 0.51 -15.15
C PRO A 145 7.40 -0.32 -13.87
N ARG A 146 7.42 -1.63 -14.04
CA ARG A 146 7.81 -2.61 -13.05
C ARG A 146 8.72 -3.63 -13.71
N ILE A 147 9.89 -3.88 -13.18
CA ILE A 147 10.76 -4.92 -13.71
C ILE A 147 10.35 -6.29 -13.17
N GLN A 148 10.43 -7.27 -14.04
CA GLN A 148 10.46 -8.68 -13.69
C GLN A 148 11.92 -9.13 -13.69
N ILE A 149 12.31 -9.88 -12.67
CA ILE A 149 13.70 -10.32 -12.45
C ILE A 149 13.78 -11.84 -12.30
N GLU A 150 14.95 -12.38 -12.49
CA GLU A 150 15.25 -13.72 -12.01
C GLU A 150 14.96 -13.80 -10.52
N PRO A 151 14.19 -14.83 -10.03
CA PRO A 151 13.75 -14.86 -8.64
C PRO A 151 14.92 -14.83 -7.66
N VAL A 152 14.89 -13.92 -6.71
CA VAL A 152 15.90 -13.78 -5.64
C VAL A 152 15.23 -13.79 -4.28
N THR A 153 15.99 -14.08 -3.22
CA THR A 153 15.49 -14.01 -1.85
C THR A 153 16.10 -12.81 -1.15
N ILE A 154 15.24 -11.91 -0.63
CA ILE A 154 15.67 -10.73 0.15
C ILE A 154 14.91 -10.75 1.48
N GLY A 155 15.64 -10.75 2.60
CA GLY A 155 15.05 -10.76 3.93
C GLY A 155 14.03 -11.91 4.12
N GLY A 156 14.35 -13.11 3.62
CA GLY A 156 13.51 -14.29 3.70
C GLY A 156 12.28 -14.33 2.77
N ALA A 157 12.07 -13.31 1.93
CA ALA A 157 10.98 -13.29 0.95
C ALA A 157 11.50 -13.51 -0.47
N LYS A 158 10.79 -14.34 -1.24
CA LYS A 158 11.05 -14.52 -2.68
C LYS A 158 10.53 -13.33 -3.45
N ILE A 159 11.40 -12.68 -4.21
CA ILE A 159 11.13 -11.49 -5.02
C ILE A 159 11.27 -11.85 -6.49
N GLU A 160 10.26 -11.54 -7.26
CA GLU A 160 10.20 -11.74 -8.72
C GLU A 160 9.95 -10.42 -9.45
N TYR A 161 9.54 -9.37 -8.72
CA TYR A 161 9.21 -8.06 -9.29
C TYR A 161 9.70 -6.95 -8.38
N ALA A 162 10.15 -5.84 -8.99
CA ALA A 162 10.50 -4.62 -8.29
C ALA A 162 9.97 -3.37 -9.02
N THR A 163 9.71 -2.30 -8.28
CA THR A 163 9.35 -1.01 -8.85
C THR A 163 10.55 -0.36 -9.54
N ALA A 164 10.30 0.30 -10.67
CA ALA A 164 11.32 0.93 -11.49
C ALA A 164 11.05 2.44 -11.69
N PHE A 165 10.51 3.11 -10.68
CA PHE A 165 10.25 4.55 -10.58
C PHE A 165 9.40 5.15 -11.70
N ASN A 166 9.99 5.46 -12.86
CA ASN A 166 9.36 6.16 -13.99
C ASN A 166 10.06 5.81 -15.33
N ALA A 167 9.52 6.33 -16.43
CA ALA A 167 10.04 6.04 -17.77
C ALA A 167 11.44 6.59 -18.00
N LYS A 168 11.71 7.81 -17.50
CA LYS A 168 13.05 8.41 -17.60
C LYS A 168 14.10 7.55 -16.92
N PHE A 169 13.80 6.98 -15.76
CA PHE A 169 14.72 6.08 -15.06
C PHE A 169 15.05 4.83 -15.88
N ILE A 170 14.04 4.24 -16.55
CA ILE A 170 14.25 3.09 -17.45
C ILE A 170 15.15 3.47 -18.62
N GLU A 171 14.88 4.62 -19.26
CA GLU A 171 15.63 5.09 -20.43
C GLU A 171 17.08 5.46 -20.08
N ASP A 172 17.27 6.35 -19.10
CA ASP A 172 18.58 6.87 -18.69
C ASP A 172 19.54 5.76 -18.24
N ASN A 173 19.00 4.74 -17.55
CA ASN A 173 19.78 3.62 -17.02
C ASN A 173 19.82 2.41 -17.96
N LYS A 174 19.24 2.51 -19.16
CA LYS A 174 19.18 1.44 -20.17
C LYS A 174 18.68 0.12 -19.56
N ILE A 175 17.54 0.17 -18.87
CA ILE A 175 16.96 -1.02 -18.25
C ILE A 175 16.17 -1.79 -19.31
N GLY A 176 16.51 -3.06 -19.47
CA GLY A 176 15.90 -4.00 -20.39
C GLY A 176 16.31 -5.42 -20.05
N VAL A 177 15.98 -6.36 -20.91
CA VAL A 177 16.36 -7.78 -20.72
C VAL A 177 17.87 -7.92 -20.61
N GLY A 178 18.33 -8.58 -19.56
CA GLY A 178 19.74 -8.81 -19.30
C GLY A 178 20.43 -7.74 -18.45
N ALA A 179 19.79 -6.60 -18.16
CA ALA A 179 20.34 -5.66 -17.18
C ALA A 179 20.51 -6.34 -15.82
N VAL A 180 21.54 -5.95 -15.08
CA VAL A 180 21.73 -6.38 -13.68
C VAL A 180 21.45 -5.18 -12.79
N VAL A 181 20.49 -5.35 -11.86
CA VAL A 181 20.07 -4.30 -10.93
C VAL A 181 20.34 -4.72 -9.51
N ARG A 182 20.75 -3.76 -8.70
CA ARG A 182 20.83 -3.93 -7.25
C ARG A 182 19.52 -3.50 -6.64
N LEU A 183 18.89 -4.44 -5.91
CA LEU A 183 17.60 -4.27 -5.26
C LEU A 183 17.80 -4.14 -3.77
N ILE A 184 17.00 -3.30 -3.17
CA ILE A 184 16.88 -3.19 -1.71
C ILE A 184 15.42 -3.40 -1.29
N ARG A 185 15.26 -4.05 -0.14
CA ARG A 185 14.00 -4.23 0.54
C ARG A 185 14.16 -3.81 2.00
N SER A 186 13.60 -2.67 2.35
CA SER A 186 13.57 -2.21 3.74
C SER A 186 12.26 -2.67 4.40
N GLY A 187 12.35 -3.63 5.32
CA GLY A 187 11.21 -4.22 6.00
C GLY A 187 10.25 -4.93 5.03
N ASP A 188 8.95 -4.89 5.32
CA ASP A 188 7.88 -5.41 4.45
C ASP A 188 7.55 -4.50 3.25
N VAL A 189 8.40 -3.54 2.93
CA VAL A 189 8.20 -2.59 1.83
C VAL A 189 8.45 -3.28 0.49
N ILE A 190 7.79 -2.77 -0.55
CA ILE A 190 7.95 -3.22 -1.93
C ILE A 190 9.41 -3.06 -2.35
N PRO A 191 10.06 -4.12 -2.89
CA PRO A 191 11.43 -4.02 -3.40
C PRO A 191 11.55 -2.96 -4.48
N HIS A 192 12.62 -2.18 -4.46
CA HIS A 192 12.91 -1.18 -5.49
C HIS A 192 14.37 -1.23 -5.90
N ILE A 193 14.65 -0.66 -7.06
CA ILE A 193 16.00 -0.59 -7.61
C ILE A 193 16.77 0.49 -6.83
N GLU A 194 17.93 0.11 -6.25
CA GLU A 194 18.89 1.05 -5.69
C GLU A 194 19.84 1.57 -6.75
N ALA A 195 20.36 0.66 -7.58
CA ALA A 195 21.32 0.98 -8.63
C ALA A 195 21.19 0.01 -9.81
N VAL A 196 21.59 0.47 -10.98
CA VAL A 196 21.83 -0.39 -12.15
C VAL A 196 23.31 -0.70 -12.22
N VAL A 197 23.65 -1.98 -12.01
CA VAL A 197 25.04 -2.47 -11.97
C VAL A 197 25.56 -2.68 -13.39
N THR A 198 24.73 -3.28 -14.24
CA THR A 198 25.03 -3.50 -15.65
C THR A 198 23.83 -3.12 -16.49
N PRO A 199 23.93 -2.14 -17.40
CA PRO A 199 22.84 -1.79 -18.30
C PRO A 199 22.60 -2.91 -19.33
N ALA A 200 21.39 -2.96 -19.89
CA ALA A 200 21.06 -3.83 -21.01
C ALA A 200 21.66 -3.29 -22.32
N SER A 201 21.79 -4.17 -23.30
CA SER A 201 22.13 -3.78 -24.67
C SER A 201 21.05 -2.94 -25.34
N GLN A 202 19.78 -3.16 -24.95
CA GLN A 202 18.60 -2.44 -25.43
C GLN A 202 17.66 -2.10 -24.28
N THR A 203 17.24 -0.85 -24.21
CA THR A 203 16.22 -0.38 -23.29
C THR A 203 14.85 -0.95 -23.68
N LEU A 204 14.09 -1.46 -22.71
CA LEU A 204 12.77 -2.03 -22.98
C LEU A 204 11.66 -1.02 -22.63
N MET A 205 11.32 -0.17 -23.60
CA MET A 205 10.22 0.76 -23.53
C MET A 205 8.89 0.07 -23.90
N PRO A 206 7.71 0.64 -23.56
CA PRO A 206 6.43 0.02 -23.89
C PRO A 206 6.19 -0.03 -25.41
N THR A 207 5.42 -1.01 -25.85
CA THR A 207 5.03 -1.16 -27.25
C THR A 207 3.80 -0.32 -27.63
N GLN A 208 3.02 0.11 -26.63
CA GLN A 208 1.89 1.00 -26.84
C GLN A 208 2.37 2.39 -27.30
N GLU A 209 1.57 3.07 -28.11
CA GLU A 209 1.86 4.46 -28.47
C GLU A 209 1.76 5.38 -27.25
N TYR A 210 2.82 6.13 -27.01
CA TYR A 210 2.93 7.05 -25.89
C TYR A 210 3.58 8.37 -26.31
N GLU A 211 3.45 9.33 -25.43
CA GLU A 211 4.16 10.61 -25.49
C GLU A 211 4.80 10.91 -24.14
N TRP A 212 5.90 11.66 -24.14
CA TRP A 212 6.51 12.15 -22.92
C TRP A 212 5.65 13.29 -22.34
N ASN A 213 5.53 13.34 -21.02
CA ASN A 213 4.93 14.48 -20.35
C ASN A 213 5.87 15.71 -20.44
N GLU A 214 5.36 16.90 -20.09
CA GLU A 214 6.09 18.17 -20.13
C GLU A 214 7.43 18.14 -19.39
N THR A 215 7.53 17.38 -18.28
CA THR A 215 8.76 17.26 -17.48
C THR A 215 9.75 16.23 -18.04
N HIS A 216 9.37 15.48 -19.07
CA HIS A 216 10.16 14.38 -19.64
C HIS A 216 10.60 13.33 -18.60
N VAL A 217 9.73 13.07 -17.61
CA VAL A 217 9.94 12.08 -16.53
C VAL A 217 9.06 10.85 -16.70
N ASP A 218 7.81 11.09 -17.06
CA ASP A 218 6.81 10.04 -17.25
C ASP A 218 6.34 10.04 -18.71
N ILE A 219 5.87 8.89 -19.17
CA ILE A 219 5.20 8.72 -20.46
C ILE A 219 3.72 8.48 -20.27
N VAL A 220 2.92 8.95 -21.20
CA VAL A 220 1.45 8.90 -21.16
C VAL A 220 0.96 8.19 -22.42
N LEU A 221 -0.02 7.31 -22.28
CA LEU A 221 -0.72 6.71 -23.44
C LEU A 221 -1.36 7.79 -24.30
N LYS A 222 -1.15 7.76 -25.60
CA LYS A 222 -1.77 8.70 -26.54
C LYS A 222 -3.30 8.53 -26.58
N ASN A 223 -3.80 7.28 -26.60
CA ASN A 223 -5.22 6.94 -26.66
C ASN A 223 -5.72 6.42 -25.32
N LYS A 224 -5.44 7.14 -24.22
CA LYS A 224 -5.81 6.73 -22.86
C LYS A 224 -7.31 6.55 -22.64
N GLU A 225 -8.16 7.27 -23.39
CA GLU A 225 -9.61 7.20 -23.30
C GLU A 225 -10.16 5.84 -23.77
N ASP A 226 -9.47 5.19 -24.71
CA ASP A 226 -9.85 3.89 -25.25
C ASP A 226 -9.25 2.72 -24.47
N ASP A 227 -8.24 2.98 -23.64
CA ASP A 227 -7.55 1.92 -22.88
C ASP A 227 -8.44 1.35 -21.76
N GLU A 228 -8.68 0.04 -21.81
CA GLU A 228 -9.53 -0.67 -20.83
C GLU A 228 -8.96 -0.58 -19.42
N THR A 229 -7.65 -0.63 -19.26
CA THR A 229 -6.99 -0.56 -17.94
C THR A 229 -7.18 0.82 -17.32
N VAL A 230 -7.01 1.89 -18.10
CA VAL A 230 -7.25 3.28 -17.66
C VAL A 230 -8.71 3.44 -17.24
N LYS A 231 -9.66 2.97 -18.07
CA LYS A 231 -11.09 3.01 -17.81
C LYS A 231 -11.45 2.30 -16.49
N ILE A 232 -11.01 1.06 -16.31
CA ILE A 232 -11.26 0.28 -15.09
C ILE A 232 -10.68 0.98 -13.86
N LYS A 233 -9.45 1.48 -13.93
CA LYS A 233 -8.80 2.17 -12.81
C LYS A 233 -9.46 3.50 -12.46
N THR A 234 -9.92 4.24 -13.46
CA THR A 234 -10.67 5.50 -13.27
C THR A 234 -12.00 5.23 -12.55
N ILE A 235 -12.77 4.27 -13.02
CA ILE A 235 -14.04 3.87 -12.40
C ILE A 235 -13.80 3.35 -10.97
N THR A 236 -12.79 2.49 -10.79
CA THR A 236 -12.42 1.97 -9.47
C THR A 236 -12.05 3.09 -8.50
N LYS A 237 -11.27 4.07 -8.96
CA LYS A 237 -10.88 5.22 -8.14
C LYS A 237 -12.08 6.05 -7.71
N PHE A 238 -13.04 6.29 -8.61
CA PHE A 238 -14.28 7.00 -8.32
C PHE A 238 -15.03 6.35 -7.14
N PHE A 239 -15.38 5.07 -7.26
CA PHE A 239 -16.14 4.37 -6.23
C PHE A 239 -15.35 4.18 -4.93
N LYS A 240 -14.03 3.99 -5.02
CA LYS A 240 -13.16 3.94 -3.83
C LYS A 240 -13.11 5.28 -3.10
N THR A 241 -13.09 6.41 -3.81
CA THR A 241 -13.09 7.74 -3.22
C THR A 241 -14.41 8.03 -2.50
N LEU A 242 -15.52 7.54 -3.04
CA LEU A 242 -16.83 7.61 -2.41
C LEU A 242 -17.04 6.53 -1.32
N GLU A 243 -16.06 5.67 -1.08
CA GLU A 243 -16.13 4.60 -0.08
C GLU A 243 -17.25 3.59 -0.32
N VAL A 244 -17.55 3.31 -1.60
CA VAL A 244 -18.54 2.31 -1.98
C VAL A 244 -17.96 0.91 -1.75
N ASP A 245 -18.63 0.12 -0.92
CA ASP A 245 -18.20 -1.23 -0.59
C ASP A 245 -18.22 -2.16 -1.79
N LYS A 246 -17.22 -3.08 -1.83
CA LYS A 246 -17.12 -4.18 -2.80
C LYS A 246 -16.97 -3.78 -4.27
N LEU A 247 -16.76 -2.49 -4.58
CA LEU A 247 -16.42 -1.99 -5.92
C LEU A 247 -14.90 -1.80 -6.10
N GLY A 248 -14.12 -2.81 -5.75
CA GLY A 248 -12.70 -2.88 -6.08
C GLY A 248 -12.46 -3.27 -7.55
N GLU A 249 -11.20 -3.14 -8.02
CA GLU A 249 -10.82 -3.30 -9.44
C GLU A 249 -11.31 -4.60 -10.08
N ALA A 250 -11.18 -5.73 -9.37
CA ALA A 250 -11.64 -7.03 -9.87
C ALA A 250 -13.16 -7.08 -10.11
N ASN A 251 -13.95 -6.44 -9.26
CA ASN A 251 -15.39 -6.40 -9.40
C ASN A 251 -15.84 -5.37 -10.45
N ILE A 252 -15.17 -4.23 -10.52
CA ILE A 252 -15.38 -3.24 -11.59
C ILE A 252 -15.11 -3.87 -12.96
N LYS A 253 -14.02 -4.63 -13.12
CA LYS A 253 -13.72 -5.35 -14.36
C LYS A 253 -14.88 -6.27 -14.78
N LYS A 254 -15.46 -7.02 -13.85
CA LYS A 254 -16.63 -7.88 -14.13
C LYS A 254 -17.87 -7.08 -14.56
N ILE A 255 -18.11 -5.94 -13.92
CA ILE A 255 -19.22 -5.05 -14.26
C ILE A 255 -19.02 -4.45 -15.65
N VAL A 256 -17.83 -3.96 -15.97
CA VAL A 256 -17.49 -3.39 -17.28
C VAL A 256 -17.70 -4.41 -18.40
N ASN A 257 -17.40 -5.68 -18.18
CA ASN A 257 -17.67 -6.77 -19.13
C ASN A 257 -19.17 -6.94 -19.47
N THR A 258 -20.09 -6.45 -18.64
CA THR A 258 -21.53 -6.41 -18.92
C THR A 258 -21.97 -5.20 -19.75
N LYS A 259 -21.03 -4.42 -20.30
CA LYS A 259 -21.23 -3.15 -21.02
C LYS A 259 -21.63 -1.96 -20.13
N ALA A 260 -21.58 -2.10 -18.81
CA ALA A 260 -21.67 -1.00 -17.87
C ALA A 260 -20.25 -0.39 -17.66
N ASP A 261 -19.74 0.26 -18.69
CA ASP A 261 -18.35 0.68 -18.86
C ASP A 261 -18.09 2.17 -18.51
N THR A 262 -19.06 2.84 -17.91
CA THR A 262 -18.94 4.21 -17.41
C THR A 262 -19.46 4.33 -15.97
N ILE A 263 -18.98 5.34 -15.25
CA ILE A 263 -19.44 5.65 -13.89
C ILE A 263 -20.97 5.83 -13.89
N ALA A 264 -21.52 6.58 -14.84
CA ALA A 264 -22.95 6.84 -14.93
C ALA A 264 -23.77 5.55 -15.15
N LYS A 265 -23.31 4.64 -16.04
CA LYS A 265 -23.98 3.36 -16.25
C LYS A 265 -23.97 2.51 -14.97
N ILE A 266 -22.86 2.47 -14.24
CA ILE A 266 -22.76 1.68 -13.01
C ILE A 266 -23.64 2.24 -11.89
N ILE A 267 -23.71 3.56 -11.76
CA ILE A 267 -24.61 4.22 -10.78
C ILE A 267 -26.07 3.85 -11.02
N ASN A 268 -26.47 3.69 -12.28
CA ASN A 268 -27.84 3.39 -12.68
C ASN A 268 -28.18 1.90 -12.76
N LEU A 269 -27.24 0.99 -12.38
CA LEU A 269 -27.53 -0.43 -12.35
C LEU A 269 -28.57 -0.76 -11.28
N SER A 270 -29.58 -1.51 -11.66
CA SER A 270 -30.53 -2.09 -10.73
C SER A 270 -29.89 -3.26 -9.96
N LYS A 271 -30.53 -3.66 -8.86
CA LYS A 271 -30.11 -4.85 -8.11
C LYS A 271 -30.13 -6.12 -8.99
N ASP A 272 -31.10 -6.23 -9.91
CA ASP A 272 -31.23 -7.37 -10.81
C ASP A 272 -30.14 -7.35 -11.90
N ASP A 273 -29.71 -6.18 -12.36
CA ASP A 273 -28.55 -6.08 -13.25
C ASP A 273 -27.26 -6.51 -12.58
N LEU A 274 -27.06 -6.11 -11.31
CA LEU A 274 -25.90 -6.56 -10.53
C LEU A 274 -25.86 -8.08 -10.32
N LYS A 275 -27.02 -8.75 -10.22
CA LYS A 275 -27.09 -10.22 -10.11
C LYS A 275 -26.65 -10.93 -11.41
N LYS A 276 -26.75 -10.26 -12.57
CA LYS A 276 -26.30 -10.82 -13.86
C LYS A 276 -24.77 -10.79 -14.01
N VAL A 277 -24.05 -10.05 -13.15
CA VAL A 277 -22.60 -9.98 -13.16
C VAL A 277 -22.02 -11.29 -12.66
N GLU A 278 -20.98 -11.77 -13.32
CA GLU A 278 -20.29 -13.02 -12.97
C GLU A 278 -19.89 -13.08 -11.49
N ASN A 279 -20.32 -14.15 -10.81
CA ASN A 279 -20.07 -14.39 -9.37
C ASN A 279 -20.72 -13.37 -8.41
N PHE A 280 -21.69 -12.56 -8.86
CA PHE A 280 -22.46 -11.68 -7.99
C PHE A 280 -23.78 -12.37 -7.59
N GLN A 281 -23.79 -12.97 -6.42
CA GLN A 281 -25.01 -13.53 -5.83
C GLN A 281 -25.87 -12.45 -5.16
N GLU A 282 -27.12 -12.78 -4.82
CA GLU A 282 -28.11 -11.91 -4.18
C GLU A 282 -27.54 -11.05 -3.05
N LYS A 283 -26.79 -11.66 -2.14
CA LYS A 283 -26.22 -10.97 -0.98
C LYS A 283 -25.18 -9.91 -1.39
N MET A 284 -24.36 -10.22 -2.38
CA MET A 284 -23.34 -9.31 -2.89
C MET A 284 -23.95 -8.17 -3.70
N ALA A 285 -24.86 -8.49 -4.61
CA ALA A 285 -25.60 -7.50 -5.41
C ALA A 285 -26.36 -6.51 -4.53
N THR A 286 -27.04 -7.01 -3.48
CA THR A 286 -27.73 -6.18 -2.50
C THR A 286 -26.78 -5.28 -1.72
N ALA A 287 -25.62 -5.79 -1.27
CA ALA A 287 -24.62 -5.01 -0.54
C ALA A 287 -24.05 -3.88 -1.40
N ILE A 288 -23.70 -4.16 -2.66
CA ILE A 288 -23.20 -3.15 -3.61
C ILE A 288 -24.26 -2.09 -3.86
N TYR A 289 -25.49 -2.49 -4.22
CA TYR A 289 -26.60 -1.58 -4.50
C TYR A 289 -26.89 -0.63 -3.34
N ASN A 290 -26.99 -1.16 -2.11
CA ASN A 290 -27.25 -0.37 -0.91
C ASN A 290 -26.11 0.59 -0.58
N SER A 291 -24.86 0.12 -0.64
CA SER A 291 -23.68 0.95 -0.39
C SER A 291 -23.56 2.07 -1.43
N LEU A 292 -23.75 1.76 -2.71
CA LEU A 292 -23.71 2.72 -3.82
C LEU A 292 -24.75 3.84 -3.61
N ASN A 293 -26.01 3.50 -3.36
CA ASN A 293 -27.07 4.49 -3.14
C ASN A 293 -26.82 5.34 -1.89
N LYS A 294 -26.32 4.73 -0.80
CA LYS A 294 -25.99 5.43 0.44
C LYS A 294 -24.86 6.43 0.21
N GLN A 295 -23.76 5.98 -0.33
CA GLN A 295 -22.54 6.79 -0.45
C GLN A 295 -22.71 7.95 -1.44
N ILE A 296 -23.39 7.75 -2.56
CA ILE A 296 -23.65 8.82 -3.53
C ILE A 296 -24.56 9.90 -2.93
N LYS A 297 -25.61 9.50 -2.19
CA LYS A 297 -26.51 10.46 -1.55
C LYS A 297 -25.87 11.27 -0.43
N GLN A 298 -24.86 10.72 0.23
CA GLN A 298 -24.18 11.35 1.38
C GLN A 298 -22.91 12.11 0.97
N ALA A 299 -22.41 11.92 -0.24
CA ALA A 299 -21.18 12.55 -0.69
C ALA A 299 -21.37 14.06 -0.91
N SER A 300 -20.42 14.87 -0.42
CA SER A 300 -20.33 16.29 -0.72
C SER A 300 -20.01 16.54 -2.20
N LEU A 301 -20.34 17.72 -2.70
CA LEU A 301 -20.00 18.11 -4.08
C LEU A 301 -18.48 18.06 -4.30
N SER A 302 -17.70 18.55 -3.34
CA SER A 302 -16.23 18.49 -3.37
C SER A 302 -15.69 17.05 -3.44
N LYS A 303 -16.30 16.11 -2.69
CA LYS A 303 -15.92 14.69 -2.73
C LYS A 303 -16.26 14.04 -4.07
N ILE A 304 -17.44 14.34 -4.64
CA ILE A 304 -17.85 13.84 -5.97
C ILE A 304 -16.90 14.40 -7.04
N ALA A 305 -16.65 15.70 -7.05
CA ALA A 305 -15.77 16.36 -8.00
C ALA A 305 -14.33 15.79 -7.93
N ALA A 306 -13.80 15.57 -6.73
CA ALA A 306 -12.50 14.90 -6.54
C ALA A 306 -12.50 13.46 -7.05
N ALA A 307 -13.60 12.73 -6.85
CA ALA A 307 -13.75 11.35 -7.28
C ALA A 307 -13.75 11.22 -8.80
N THR A 308 -14.39 12.14 -9.54
CA THR A 308 -14.41 12.15 -11.02
C THR A 308 -13.04 12.44 -11.63
N ASN A 309 -12.12 13.07 -10.87
CA ASN A 309 -10.82 13.52 -11.38
C ASN A 309 -10.90 14.50 -12.57
N ILE A 310 -12.04 15.18 -12.73
CA ILE A 310 -12.28 16.08 -13.87
C ILE A 310 -11.32 17.28 -13.93
N PHE A 311 -10.85 17.72 -12.77
CA PHE A 311 -9.85 18.80 -12.65
C PHE A 311 -8.40 18.31 -12.76
N GLY A 312 -8.21 17.01 -13.01
CA GLY A 312 -6.88 16.45 -13.17
C GLY A 312 -6.11 16.25 -11.88
N ARG A 313 -4.81 15.98 -12.06
CA ARG A 313 -3.89 15.65 -10.95
C ARG A 313 -3.66 16.87 -10.07
N GLY A 314 -3.70 16.66 -8.74
CA GLY A 314 -3.45 17.72 -7.74
C GLY A 314 -4.71 18.35 -7.14
N PHE A 315 -5.89 18.08 -7.68
CA PHE A 315 -7.17 18.53 -7.14
C PHE A 315 -7.81 17.44 -6.27
N ALA A 316 -7.36 17.34 -5.03
CA ALA A 316 -7.99 16.49 -4.01
C ALA A 316 -9.17 17.22 -3.35
N GLU A 317 -10.03 16.47 -2.65
CA GLU A 317 -11.25 16.98 -2.01
C GLU A 317 -11.04 18.27 -1.21
N LYS A 318 -9.99 18.35 -0.38
CA LYS A 318 -9.70 19.55 0.41
C LYS A 318 -9.50 20.80 -0.44
N LYS A 319 -8.76 20.68 -1.55
CA LYS A 319 -8.51 21.83 -2.44
C LYS A 319 -9.78 22.27 -3.17
N ILE A 320 -10.62 21.32 -3.56
CA ILE A 320 -11.91 21.61 -4.20
C ILE A 320 -12.88 22.22 -3.19
N ALA A 321 -12.93 21.70 -1.95
CA ALA A 321 -13.75 22.27 -0.90
C ALA A 321 -13.38 23.74 -0.62
N THR A 322 -12.09 24.05 -0.52
CA THR A 322 -11.62 25.44 -0.35
C THR A 322 -12.09 26.36 -1.49
N ILE A 323 -12.10 25.86 -2.73
CA ILE A 323 -12.58 26.66 -3.89
C ILE A 323 -14.10 26.88 -3.82
N LEU A 324 -14.84 25.87 -3.38
CA LEU A 324 -16.31 25.96 -3.28
C LEU A 324 -16.77 26.81 -2.09
N ASP A 325 -15.99 26.88 -1.02
CA ASP A 325 -16.29 27.68 0.18
C ASP A 325 -15.94 29.18 0.02
N GLU A 326 -15.16 29.53 -1.03
CA GLU A 326 -14.81 30.91 -1.37
C GLU A 326 -15.81 31.57 -2.34
N GLU A 327 -16.80 30.85 -2.84
CA GLU A 327 -17.93 31.35 -3.65
C GLU A 327 -19.19 31.58 -2.77
#